data_111d665a79037314f8e9b97edb85bc4d
#
_entry.id   111d665a79037314f8e9b97edb85bc4d
#
_cell.length_a   1.000
_cell.length_b   1.000
_cell.length_c   1.000
_cell.angle_alpha   90.00
_cell.angle_beta   90.00
_cell.angle_gamma   90.00
#
_symmetry.space_group_name_H-M   'P 1'
#
loop_
_entity.id
_entity.type
_entity.pdbx_description
1 polymer ?
#
loop_
_entity_poly.entity_id
_entity_poly.type
_entity_poly.pdbx_seq_one_letter_code
_entity_poly.pdbx_strand_id
1 'polypeptide(L)'
;MIRAFALGALLALTNASYADVELTGSAGFDQRYFLQDALYQPQERSYSSAFLMPEIYTQWNGGADTLVVKPFYRIDEHDDERTHGDIREFQWSHYADSWETRVGIGKVFWGQTESLHLVDIINQTDLVESVDGEVKLGQPMVNFSYFSDYGMFSFYALPYFRERTFQGENGRLRPPNAIGEALYESDDEERNLDFAIRWQSSIGEWELGLSAFSGTTREPELFTTVTQDGELVVFPFYAQIDQVGIDVLKVSGAWLLKLESIYRSGQSEDFAALVTGFEYTKHGIWGSNYGLGFLAEYQYDERDNNFFAVGQNDLMVGLRIIANDIAGTEVLFGLVQDLEESSTYSGFIEASSRLTANWSWKLNGYFFSSEDIEDPFYFTRRDDYVQFSLEYYF
;
A
#
# COMPACT_ATOMS: atom_id res chain seq x y z
N MET A 1 -4.05 31.64 -11.55
CA MET A 1 -5.25 32.27 -10.98
C MET A 1 -5.91 31.33 -9.98
N ILE A 2 -5.13 30.84 -8.98
CA ILE A 2 -5.58 29.90 -7.92
C ILE A 2 -5.06 30.47 -6.60
N ARG A 3 -5.73 31.50 -6.07
CA ARG A 3 -5.43 32.06 -4.72
C ARG A 3 -6.68 32.66 -4.05
N ALA A 4 -7.84 32.04 -4.14
CA ALA A 4 -9.05 32.62 -3.52
C ALA A 4 -10.11 31.61 -3.03
N PHE A 5 -9.85 30.30 -2.94
CA PHE A 5 -10.89 29.33 -2.52
C PHE A 5 -10.69 28.67 -1.15
N ALA A 6 -9.60 28.94 -0.45
CA ALA A 6 -9.28 28.26 0.82
C ALA A 6 -9.77 29.00 2.09
N LEU A 7 -10.37 30.17 2.01
CA LEU A 7 -10.75 30.97 3.20
C LEU A 7 -12.27 31.07 3.43
N GLY A 8 -13.10 30.51 2.58
CA GLY A 8 -14.57 30.65 2.64
C GLY A 8 -15.32 29.58 3.41
N ALA A 9 -14.70 28.44 3.70
CA ALA A 9 -15.39 27.31 4.33
C ALA A 9 -15.36 27.31 5.88
N LEU A 10 -14.62 28.22 6.49
CA LEU A 10 -14.42 28.23 7.96
C LEU A 10 -15.44 29.07 8.75
N LEU A 11 -16.44 29.66 8.11
CA LEU A 11 -17.35 30.63 8.75
C LEU A 11 -18.82 30.20 8.86
N ALA A 12 -19.16 28.96 8.61
CA ALA A 12 -20.54 28.45 8.71
C ALA A 12 -20.82 27.52 9.91
N LEU A 13 -19.93 27.44 10.89
CA LEU A 13 -20.08 26.53 12.07
C LEU A 13 -20.50 27.28 13.36
N THR A 14 -21.45 28.20 13.30
CA THR A 14 -22.00 28.81 14.50
C THR A 14 -23.39 28.24 14.77
N ASN A 15 -23.47 27.07 15.42
CA ASN A 15 -24.53 26.56 16.30
C ASN A 15 -24.54 25.02 16.42
N ALA A 16 -23.39 24.38 16.51
CA ALA A 16 -23.29 22.98 16.97
C ALA A 16 -22.69 22.97 18.38
N SER A 17 -23.22 22.18 19.27
CA SER A 17 -22.58 21.77 20.53
C SER A 17 -21.10 21.57 20.29
N TYR A 18 -20.24 22.13 21.12
CA TYR A 18 -18.79 22.11 20.97
C TYR A 18 -18.30 20.74 20.44
N ALA A 19 -18.00 20.70 19.15
CA ALA A 19 -17.25 19.59 18.60
C ALA A 19 -15.81 19.78 19.10
N ASP A 20 -15.29 18.84 19.85
CA ASP A 20 -13.87 18.83 20.20
C ASP A 20 -13.11 18.59 18.89
N VAL A 21 -12.32 19.60 18.48
CA VAL A 21 -11.44 19.50 17.32
C VAL A 21 -10.05 19.15 17.83
N GLU A 22 -9.57 17.99 17.46
CA GLU A 22 -8.20 17.57 17.76
C GLU A 22 -7.33 17.83 16.54
N LEU A 23 -6.17 18.45 16.73
CA LEU A 23 -5.14 18.62 15.74
C LEU A 23 -3.92 17.83 16.18
N THR A 24 -3.59 16.81 15.39
CA THR A 24 -2.40 15.98 15.54
C THR A 24 -1.70 15.89 14.20
N GLY A 25 -0.67 15.07 14.09
CA GLY A 25 -0.03 14.81 12.81
C GLY A 25 1.41 14.38 12.95
N SER A 26 2.07 14.26 11.80
CA SER A 26 3.48 13.98 11.76
C SER A 26 4.21 14.86 10.74
N ALA A 27 5.50 15.07 11.01
CA ALA A 27 6.45 15.66 10.08
C ALA A 27 7.71 14.79 10.09
N GLY A 28 8.24 14.50 8.91
CA GLY A 28 9.38 13.61 8.82
C GLY A 28 10.42 14.06 7.81
N PHE A 29 11.58 13.46 7.97
CA PHE A 29 12.71 13.57 7.07
C PHE A 29 13.19 12.17 6.71
N ASP A 30 13.39 11.92 5.40
CA ASP A 30 13.91 10.67 4.86
C ASP A 30 15.22 10.94 4.15
N GLN A 31 16.19 10.06 4.38
CA GLN A 31 17.44 9.99 3.63
C GLN A 31 17.52 8.62 2.97
N ARG A 32 17.44 8.58 1.64
CA ARG A 32 17.61 7.37 0.84
C ARG A 32 18.98 7.36 0.20
N TYR A 33 19.69 6.24 0.30
CA TYR A 33 21.00 6.06 -0.30
C TYR A 33 21.05 4.76 -1.11
N PHE A 34 21.31 4.88 -2.41
CA PHE A 34 21.45 3.77 -3.35
C PHE A 34 22.89 3.25 -3.34
N LEU A 35 23.02 1.93 -3.20
CA LEU A 35 24.31 1.26 -3.01
C LEU A 35 25.13 1.19 -4.31
N GLN A 36 24.47 1.20 -5.45
CA GLN A 36 25.07 1.09 -6.78
C GLN A 36 24.83 2.35 -7.62
N ASP A 37 25.65 2.51 -8.67
CA ASP A 37 25.43 3.55 -9.69
C ASP A 37 24.16 3.27 -10.46
N ALA A 38 23.46 4.33 -10.82
CA ALA A 38 22.20 4.25 -11.57
C ALA A 38 22.33 3.57 -12.92
N LEU A 39 21.27 2.89 -13.35
CA LEU A 39 21.15 2.37 -14.71
C LEU A 39 20.94 3.49 -15.72
N TYR A 40 20.23 4.54 -15.31
CA TYR A 40 19.80 5.63 -16.19
C TYR A 40 20.41 6.96 -15.70
N GLN A 41 20.72 7.87 -16.63
CA GLN A 41 21.11 9.23 -16.32
C GLN A 41 19.89 10.15 -16.41
N PRO A 42 19.74 11.21 -15.61
CA PRO A 42 20.73 11.79 -14.68
C PRO A 42 20.52 11.40 -13.20
N GLN A 43 20.09 10.20 -12.88
CA GLN A 43 19.79 9.76 -11.52
C GLN A 43 20.96 9.83 -10.54
N GLU A 44 20.68 10.19 -9.30
CA GLU A 44 21.66 10.34 -8.22
C GLU A 44 21.70 9.11 -7.28
N ARG A 45 22.68 9.07 -6.38
CA ARG A 45 22.80 8.02 -5.36
C ARG A 45 22.11 8.35 -4.03
N SER A 46 21.91 9.63 -3.78
CA SER A 46 21.43 10.13 -2.48
C SER A 46 20.24 11.03 -2.70
N TYR A 47 19.14 10.74 -2.03
CA TYR A 47 17.90 11.50 -2.09
C TYR A 47 17.46 11.87 -0.70
N SER A 48 17.29 13.18 -0.46
CA SER A 48 16.74 13.71 0.77
C SER A 48 15.31 14.16 0.53
N SER A 49 14.39 13.82 1.42
CA SER A 49 13.04 14.33 1.34
C SER A 49 12.49 14.70 2.72
N ALA A 50 11.51 15.58 2.75
CA ALA A 50 10.78 15.94 3.95
C ALA A 50 9.28 15.93 3.68
N PHE A 51 8.49 15.54 4.67
CA PHE A 51 7.04 15.53 4.55
C PHE A 51 6.34 16.13 5.78
N LEU A 52 5.10 16.54 5.55
CA LEU A 52 4.17 16.99 6.58
C LEU A 52 2.82 16.35 6.35
N MET A 53 2.24 15.76 7.39
CA MET A 53 0.95 15.09 7.35
C MET A 53 0.14 15.45 8.62
N PRO A 54 -0.49 16.63 8.69
CA PRO A 54 -1.39 16.96 9.78
C PRO A 54 -2.68 16.16 9.68
N GLU A 55 -3.30 15.91 10.83
CA GLU A 55 -4.60 15.28 10.95
C GLU A 55 -5.52 16.15 11.79
N ILE A 56 -6.68 16.47 11.26
CA ILE A 56 -7.78 17.14 11.95
C ILE A 56 -8.85 16.08 12.19
N TYR A 57 -9.16 15.85 13.46
CA TYR A 57 -10.24 14.97 13.88
C TYR A 57 -11.30 15.77 14.62
N THR A 58 -12.56 15.48 14.34
CA THR A 58 -13.68 16.04 15.11
C THR A 58 -14.81 15.03 15.20
N GLN A 59 -15.56 15.11 16.31
CA GLN A 59 -16.72 14.26 16.54
C GLN A 59 -17.88 15.06 17.08
N TRP A 60 -19.11 14.61 16.81
CA TRP A 60 -20.36 15.20 17.30
C TRP A 60 -21.43 14.13 17.48
N ASN A 61 -22.64 14.51 17.89
CA ASN A 61 -23.74 13.59 18.19
C ASN A 61 -23.34 12.48 19.19
N GLY A 62 -22.56 12.85 20.24
CA GLY A 62 -22.12 11.89 21.22
C GLY A 62 -21.10 10.87 20.70
N GLY A 63 -20.38 11.19 19.63
CA GLY A 63 -19.40 10.31 19.00
C GLY A 63 -19.98 9.44 17.86
N ALA A 64 -21.29 9.56 17.59
CA ALA A 64 -21.90 8.83 16.49
C ALA A 64 -21.45 9.32 15.11
N ASP A 65 -21.05 10.58 15.01
CA ASP A 65 -20.52 11.17 13.78
C ASP A 65 -19.08 11.63 13.98
N THR A 66 -18.22 11.31 13.03
CA THR A 66 -16.81 11.74 13.03
C THR A 66 -16.42 12.31 11.68
N LEU A 67 -15.44 13.20 11.65
CA LEU A 67 -14.76 13.69 10.45
C LEU A 67 -13.27 13.65 10.67
N VAL A 68 -12.56 13.01 9.72
CA VAL A 68 -11.10 12.99 9.64
C VAL A 68 -10.68 13.74 8.38
N VAL A 69 -9.68 14.62 8.51
CA VAL A 69 -9.04 15.29 7.38
C VAL A 69 -7.52 15.16 7.52
N LYS A 70 -6.89 14.46 6.58
CA LYS A 70 -5.45 14.17 6.61
C LYS A 70 -4.79 14.54 5.27
N PRO A 71 -4.45 15.80 5.07
CA PRO A 71 -3.64 16.21 3.92
C PRO A 71 -2.19 15.75 4.11
N PHE A 72 -1.53 15.52 3.01
CA PHE A 72 -0.13 15.12 2.93
C PHE A 72 0.61 16.02 1.95
N TYR A 73 1.85 16.37 2.26
CA TYR A 73 2.74 17.06 1.35
C TYR A 73 4.19 16.60 1.56
N ARG A 74 4.88 16.26 0.47
CA ARG A 74 6.28 15.89 0.43
C ARG A 74 7.05 16.79 -0.52
N ILE A 75 8.29 17.07 -0.17
CA ILE A 75 9.30 17.67 -1.04
C ILE A 75 10.46 16.69 -1.11
N ASP A 76 10.86 16.30 -2.33
CA ASP A 76 12.02 15.47 -2.62
C ASP A 76 13.09 16.30 -3.34
N GLU A 77 14.36 15.97 -3.10
CA GLU A 77 15.52 16.72 -3.62
C GLU A 77 15.70 16.56 -5.13
N HIS A 78 15.34 15.42 -5.69
CA HIS A 78 15.68 15.07 -7.08
C HIS A 78 14.48 14.55 -7.89
N ASP A 79 13.51 13.91 -7.26
CA ASP A 79 12.35 13.33 -7.95
C ASP A 79 11.15 14.27 -7.87
N ASP A 80 10.83 14.92 -9.00
CA ASP A 80 9.72 15.85 -9.10
C ASP A 80 8.36 15.16 -8.88
N GLU A 81 8.20 13.90 -9.28
CA GLU A 81 6.98 13.13 -9.06
C GLU A 81 6.81 12.74 -7.58
N ARG A 82 7.92 12.62 -6.86
CA ARG A 82 7.91 12.42 -5.42
C ARG A 82 7.71 13.74 -4.65
N THR A 83 7.86 14.89 -5.30
CA THR A 83 7.48 16.20 -4.76
C THR A 83 6.01 16.47 -5.04
N HIS A 84 5.12 16.02 -4.14
CA HIS A 84 3.69 16.05 -4.37
C HIS A 84 2.88 16.35 -3.11
N GLY A 85 1.61 16.70 -3.34
CA GLY A 85 0.60 16.82 -2.28
C GLY A 85 -0.58 15.91 -2.54
N ASP A 86 -1.14 15.35 -1.47
CA ASP A 86 -2.29 14.44 -1.55
C ASP A 86 -3.25 14.68 -0.37
N ILE A 87 -4.48 14.22 -0.52
CA ILE A 87 -5.43 14.06 0.57
C ILE A 87 -5.52 12.57 0.88
N ARG A 88 -4.80 12.14 1.93
CA ARG A 88 -4.76 10.74 2.35
C ARG A 88 -6.10 10.29 2.89
N GLU A 89 -6.78 11.17 3.66
CA GLU A 89 -8.11 10.93 4.18
C GLU A 89 -8.90 12.25 4.23
N PHE A 90 -10.15 12.21 3.82
CA PHE A 90 -11.19 13.22 4.01
C PHE A 90 -12.51 12.47 4.14
N GLN A 91 -12.83 12.01 5.35
CA GLN A 91 -13.88 11.02 5.53
C GLN A 91 -14.80 11.41 6.68
N TRP A 92 -16.07 11.49 6.38
CA TRP A 92 -17.13 11.46 7.36
C TRP A 92 -17.55 10.03 7.63
N SER A 93 -17.74 9.69 8.92
CA SER A 93 -18.25 8.39 9.36
C SER A 93 -19.41 8.57 10.31
N HIS A 94 -20.42 7.73 10.15
CA HIS A 94 -21.57 7.63 11.05
C HIS A 94 -21.65 6.21 11.60
N TYR A 95 -21.76 6.11 12.91
CA TYR A 95 -21.83 4.84 13.64
C TYR A 95 -23.19 4.68 14.30
N ALA A 96 -23.84 3.55 14.06
CA ALA A 96 -25.06 3.10 14.71
C ALA A 96 -24.84 1.74 15.41
N ASP A 97 -25.84 1.22 16.10
CA ASP A 97 -25.71 -0.01 16.90
C ASP A 97 -25.31 -1.24 16.08
N SER A 98 -25.82 -1.36 14.85
CA SER A 98 -25.62 -2.54 14.00
C SER A 98 -25.09 -2.22 12.60
N TRP A 99 -24.76 -0.97 12.32
CA TRP A 99 -24.22 -0.56 11.03
C TRP A 99 -23.37 0.71 11.15
N GLU A 100 -22.51 0.90 10.19
CA GLU A 100 -21.77 2.14 9.99
C GLU A 100 -21.78 2.54 8.51
N THR A 101 -21.60 3.82 8.26
CA THR A 101 -21.35 4.33 6.91
C THR A 101 -20.17 5.29 6.92
N ARG A 102 -19.40 5.27 5.83
CA ARG A 102 -18.26 6.16 5.61
C ARG A 102 -18.39 6.77 4.22
N VAL A 103 -18.19 8.08 4.12
CA VAL A 103 -18.32 8.82 2.87
C VAL A 103 -17.15 9.79 2.74
N GLY A 104 -16.47 9.78 1.62
CA GLY A 104 -15.37 10.66 1.32
C GLY A 104 -14.14 9.96 0.77
N ILE A 105 -12.95 10.46 1.08
CA ILE A 105 -11.67 9.85 0.69
C ILE A 105 -11.14 9.08 1.89
N GLY A 106 -10.90 7.78 1.74
CA GLY A 106 -10.42 6.93 2.81
C GLY A 106 -9.50 5.81 2.35
N LYS A 107 -8.92 5.11 3.32
CA LYS A 107 -8.11 3.93 3.09
C LYS A 107 -8.79 2.70 3.67
N VAL A 108 -8.73 1.62 2.93
CA VAL A 108 -9.20 0.29 3.32
C VAL A 108 -8.04 -0.66 3.08
N PHE A 109 -7.80 -1.54 4.00
CA PHE A 109 -6.81 -2.58 3.85
C PHE A 109 -7.47 -3.95 4.04
N TRP A 110 -7.24 -4.84 3.07
CA TRP A 110 -7.62 -6.23 3.12
C TRP A 110 -6.37 -7.08 2.93
N GLY A 111 -6.12 -8.00 3.82
CA GLY A 111 -4.95 -8.87 3.71
C GLY A 111 -4.56 -9.49 5.04
N GLN A 112 -3.83 -10.60 4.98
CA GLN A 112 -3.37 -11.37 6.13
C GLN A 112 -1.90 -11.81 5.97
N THR A 113 -1.41 -11.88 4.74
CA THR A 113 -0.04 -12.29 4.40
C THR A 113 0.95 -11.17 4.63
N GLU A 114 2.25 -11.46 4.57
CA GLU A 114 3.34 -10.50 4.79
C GLU A 114 3.95 -10.02 3.48
N SER A 115 4.02 -10.92 2.49
CA SER A 115 4.79 -10.66 1.29
C SER A 115 3.99 -9.99 0.18
N LEU A 116 2.73 -10.38 -0.02
CA LEU A 116 1.81 -9.82 -1.03
C LEU A 116 0.38 -9.82 -0.50
N HIS A 117 -0.37 -8.78 -0.77
CA HIS A 117 -1.77 -8.62 -0.36
C HIS A 117 -2.70 -8.75 -1.56
N LEU A 118 -2.94 -9.98 -2.01
CA LEU A 118 -3.70 -10.26 -3.23
C LEU A 118 -5.15 -9.77 -3.19
N VAL A 119 -5.77 -9.79 -2.02
CA VAL A 119 -7.18 -9.38 -1.84
C VAL A 119 -7.35 -7.87 -1.69
N ASP A 120 -6.25 -7.10 -1.52
CA ASP A 120 -6.29 -5.65 -1.28
C ASP A 120 -6.45 -4.87 -2.58
N ILE A 121 -7.72 -4.65 -2.98
CA ILE A 121 -8.09 -4.10 -4.30
C ILE A 121 -8.76 -2.72 -4.24
N ILE A 122 -9.11 -2.19 -3.07
CA ILE A 122 -9.89 -0.95 -2.99
C ILE A 122 -9.04 0.27 -3.35
N ASN A 123 -7.88 0.41 -2.69
CA ASN A 123 -7.01 1.57 -2.84
C ASN A 123 -5.90 1.33 -3.86
N GLN A 124 -5.56 2.36 -4.61
CA GLN A 124 -4.41 2.35 -5.51
C GLN A 124 -3.10 2.48 -4.73
N THR A 125 -2.06 1.81 -5.20
CA THR A 125 -0.69 1.89 -4.63
C THR A 125 0.00 3.19 -5.01
N ASP A 126 0.70 3.78 -4.05
CA ASP A 126 1.52 4.98 -4.20
C ASP A 126 3.01 4.60 -4.29
N LEU A 127 3.45 4.22 -5.52
CA LEU A 127 4.81 3.73 -5.74
C LEU A 127 5.90 4.78 -5.56
N VAL A 128 5.58 6.08 -5.68
CA VAL A 128 6.57 7.14 -5.42
C VAL A 128 6.93 7.24 -3.94
N GLU A 129 6.02 6.83 -3.04
CA GLU A 129 6.28 6.79 -1.60
C GLU A 129 7.06 5.55 -1.19
N SER A 130 6.61 4.36 -1.58
CA SER A 130 7.27 3.10 -1.27
C SER A 130 7.06 2.06 -2.37
N VAL A 131 8.08 1.22 -2.59
CA VAL A 131 8.06 0.16 -3.61
C VAL A 131 7.46 -1.15 -3.12
N ASP A 132 7.28 -1.30 -1.81
CA ASP A 132 6.71 -2.50 -1.18
C ASP A 132 5.19 -2.65 -1.39
N GLY A 133 4.53 -1.62 -1.94
CA GLY A 133 3.09 -1.63 -2.17
C GLY A 133 2.23 -1.30 -0.94
N GLU A 134 2.85 -1.05 0.22
CA GLU A 134 2.15 -0.78 1.48
C GLU A 134 1.53 0.62 1.53
N VAL A 135 2.16 1.59 0.86
CA VAL A 135 1.64 2.95 0.84
C VAL A 135 0.54 3.07 -0.22
N LYS A 136 -0.66 3.41 0.24
CA LYS A 136 -1.85 3.54 -0.61
C LYS A 136 -2.32 4.98 -0.72
N LEU A 137 -2.84 5.33 -1.89
CA LEU A 137 -3.58 6.56 -2.11
C LEU A 137 -4.96 6.49 -1.46
N GLY A 138 -5.46 7.62 -0.96
CA GLY A 138 -6.84 7.70 -0.47
C GLY A 138 -7.84 7.49 -1.60
N GLN A 139 -8.83 6.61 -1.43
CA GLN A 139 -9.85 6.28 -2.43
C GLN A 139 -11.16 7.04 -2.14
N PRO A 140 -11.69 7.81 -3.09
CA PRO A 140 -13.05 8.33 -3.00
C PRO A 140 -14.07 7.19 -2.94
N MET A 141 -14.88 7.14 -1.87
CA MET A 141 -15.81 6.03 -1.64
C MET A 141 -17.05 6.40 -0.85
N VAL A 142 -18.07 5.59 -1.02
CA VAL A 142 -19.18 5.40 -0.09
C VAL A 142 -19.12 3.95 0.38
N ASN A 143 -18.94 3.78 1.69
CA ASN A 143 -18.96 2.47 2.32
C ASN A 143 -20.15 2.36 3.27
N PHE A 144 -20.78 1.20 3.27
CA PHE A 144 -21.79 0.82 4.24
C PHE A 144 -21.45 -0.56 4.79
N SER A 145 -21.32 -0.67 6.12
CA SER A 145 -21.00 -1.91 6.82
C SER A 145 -22.14 -2.29 7.79
N TYR A 146 -22.57 -3.54 7.72
CA TYR A 146 -23.60 -4.10 8.59
C TYR A 146 -23.02 -5.20 9.47
N PHE A 147 -23.24 -5.09 10.77
CA PHE A 147 -22.76 -6.02 11.80
C PHE A 147 -23.89 -7.00 12.16
N SER A 148 -23.60 -8.28 12.03
CA SER A 148 -24.53 -9.37 12.36
C SER A 148 -23.85 -10.44 13.20
N ASP A 149 -24.63 -11.39 13.75
CA ASP A 149 -24.10 -12.57 14.44
C ASP A 149 -23.27 -13.50 13.53
N TYR A 150 -23.38 -13.33 12.22
CA TYR A 150 -22.66 -14.12 11.21
C TYR A 150 -21.40 -13.41 10.69
N GLY A 151 -21.08 -12.24 11.22
CA GLY A 151 -19.96 -11.42 10.78
C GLY A 151 -20.37 -10.06 10.22
N MET A 152 -19.39 -9.32 9.70
CA MET A 152 -19.58 -8.00 9.12
C MET A 152 -19.69 -8.13 7.59
N PHE A 153 -20.68 -7.44 7.03
CA PHE A 153 -20.88 -7.28 5.58
C PHE A 153 -20.62 -5.83 5.21
N SER A 154 -19.67 -5.59 4.33
CA SER A 154 -19.30 -4.24 3.86
C SER A 154 -19.55 -4.12 2.36
N PHE A 155 -20.18 -3.01 1.96
CA PHE A 155 -20.49 -2.66 0.59
C PHE A 155 -19.74 -1.36 0.25
N TYR A 156 -19.15 -1.30 -0.93
CA TYR A 156 -18.39 -0.14 -1.40
C TYR A 156 -18.90 0.30 -2.77
N ALA A 157 -19.08 1.61 -2.94
CA ALA A 157 -19.23 2.27 -4.22
C ALA A 157 -18.10 3.27 -4.37
N LEU A 158 -17.30 3.17 -5.44
CA LEU A 158 -16.08 3.91 -5.69
C LEU A 158 -16.28 4.77 -6.94
N PRO A 159 -16.72 6.03 -6.79
CA PRO A 159 -17.17 6.85 -7.91
C PRO A 159 -16.04 7.52 -8.71
N TYR A 160 -14.81 7.32 -8.31
CA TYR A 160 -13.65 7.89 -8.96
C TYR A 160 -12.43 7.00 -8.77
N PHE A 161 -11.81 6.58 -9.85
CA PHE A 161 -10.56 5.82 -9.87
C PHE A 161 -9.36 6.76 -9.71
N ARG A 162 -8.31 6.28 -9.08
CA ARG A 162 -7.01 6.98 -8.98
C ARG A 162 -5.94 6.15 -9.68
N GLU A 163 -5.19 6.81 -10.55
CA GLU A 163 -4.05 6.19 -11.24
C GLU A 163 -2.93 5.83 -10.27
N ARG A 164 -2.16 4.82 -10.63
CA ARG A 164 -0.92 4.46 -9.91
C ARG A 164 0.13 5.54 -10.14
N THR A 165 0.82 5.91 -9.08
CA THR A 165 1.96 6.82 -9.19
C THR A 165 3.21 6.08 -9.66
N PHE A 166 4.06 6.76 -10.40
CA PHE A 166 5.36 6.24 -10.85
C PHE A 166 6.43 7.28 -10.59
N GLN A 167 7.67 6.83 -10.35
CA GLN A 167 8.82 7.70 -10.16
C GLN A 167 9.13 8.48 -11.44
N GLY A 168 9.57 9.73 -11.26
CA GLY A 168 9.92 10.63 -12.34
C GLY A 168 11.24 10.28 -13.04
N GLU A 169 11.60 11.06 -14.06
CA GLU A 169 12.80 10.83 -14.87
C GLU A 169 14.09 10.82 -14.02
N ASN A 170 14.16 11.68 -13.01
CA ASN A 170 15.30 11.79 -12.10
C ASN A 170 15.21 10.84 -10.89
N GLY A 171 14.06 10.19 -10.70
CA GLY A 171 13.84 9.20 -9.63
C GLY A 171 14.51 7.88 -9.95
N ARG A 172 14.94 7.15 -8.91
CA ARG A 172 15.35 5.74 -8.98
C ARG A 172 14.10 4.85 -8.88
N LEU A 173 14.24 3.54 -9.12
CA LEU A 173 13.13 2.56 -9.04
C LEU A 173 12.03 2.83 -10.10
N ARG A 174 12.40 3.36 -11.25
CA ARG A 174 11.48 3.67 -12.34
C ARG A 174 11.60 2.70 -13.50
N PRO A 175 10.56 2.58 -14.34
CA PRO A 175 10.69 1.91 -15.62
C PRO A 175 11.78 2.55 -16.50
N PRO A 176 12.35 1.80 -17.47
CA PRO A 176 13.41 2.32 -18.34
C PRO A 176 12.96 3.51 -19.20
N ASN A 177 11.69 3.57 -19.57
CA ASN A 177 11.11 4.58 -20.43
C ASN A 177 10.17 5.50 -19.67
N ALA A 178 9.93 6.68 -20.21
CA ALA A 178 8.97 7.63 -19.64
C ALA A 178 7.56 7.02 -19.59
N ILE A 179 6.82 7.34 -18.53
CA ILE A 179 5.41 6.97 -18.40
C ILE A 179 4.58 8.06 -19.09
N GLY A 180 3.73 7.63 -20.03
CA GLY A 180 2.77 8.47 -20.73
C GLY A 180 1.45 8.59 -19.99
N GLU A 181 0.48 9.29 -20.61
CA GLU A 181 -0.87 9.40 -20.09
C GLU A 181 -1.55 8.03 -19.99
N ALA A 182 -2.34 7.82 -18.95
CA ALA A 182 -3.06 6.58 -18.76
C ALA A 182 -4.09 6.33 -19.88
N LEU A 183 -4.29 5.07 -20.21
CA LEU A 183 -5.32 4.59 -21.12
C LEU A 183 -6.34 3.76 -20.32
N TYR A 184 -7.59 3.84 -20.72
CA TYR A 184 -8.70 3.18 -20.03
C TYR A 184 -9.52 2.33 -20.98
N GLU A 185 -10.01 1.20 -20.50
CA GLU A 185 -11.01 0.41 -21.22
C GLU A 185 -12.39 1.05 -21.16
N SER A 186 -12.74 1.64 -20.00
CA SER A 186 -14.01 2.34 -19.81
C SER A 186 -14.00 3.72 -20.50
N ASP A 187 -15.06 4.05 -21.22
CA ASP A 187 -15.26 5.39 -21.80
C ASP A 187 -15.45 6.49 -20.71
N ASP A 188 -15.78 6.10 -19.47
CA ASP A 188 -15.92 7.01 -18.33
C ASP A 188 -14.57 7.31 -17.64
N GLU A 189 -13.47 6.65 -18.07
CA GLU A 189 -12.11 6.84 -17.59
C GLU A 189 -12.04 6.75 -16.05
N GLU A 190 -11.45 7.76 -15.37
CA GLU A 190 -11.36 7.79 -13.89
C GLU A 190 -12.73 7.92 -13.20
N ARG A 191 -13.79 8.26 -13.94
CA ARG A 191 -15.15 8.38 -13.39
C ARG A 191 -15.95 7.10 -13.45
N ASN A 192 -15.32 6.02 -13.88
CA ASN A 192 -15.94 4.70 -13.81
C ASN A 192 -16.38 4.41 -12.37
N LEU A 193 -17.61 3.90 -12.23
CA LEU A 193 -18.17 3.56 -10.93
C LEU A 193 -17.89 2.10 -10.62
N ASP A 194 -16.93 1.87 -9.72
CA ASP A 194 -16.55 0.54 -9.27
C ASP A 194 -17.34 0.13 -8.03
N PHE A 195 -17.51 -1.17 -7.82
CA PHE A 195 -18.19 -1.75 -6.67
C PHE A 195 -17.37 -2.84 -6.01
N ALA A 196 -17.53 -2.95 -4.69
CA ALA A 196 -17.01 -4.09 -3.96
C ALA A 196 -17.96 -4.52 -2.84
N ILE A 197 -17.87 -5.79 -2.48
CA ILE A 197 -18.52 -6.38 -1.31
C ILE A 197 -17.50 -7.23 -0.56
N ARG A 198 -17.55 -7.17 0.77
CA ARG A 198 -16.74 -8.01 1.65
C ARG A 198 -17.58 -8.56 2.78
N TRP A 199 -17.42 -9.83 3.05
CA TRP A 199 -17.82 -10.46 4.31
C TRP A 199 -16.59 -10.85 5.11
N GLN A 200 -16.60 -10.58 6.42
CA GLN A 200 -15.54 -11.02 7.32
C GLN A 200 -16.13 -11.52 8.63
N SER A 201 -15.53 -12.54 9.22
CA SER A 201 -15.98 -13.14 10.47
C SER A 201 -14.85 -13.82 11.22
N SER A 202 -14.90 -13.77 12.55
CA SER A 202 -14.01 -14.53 13.45
C SER A 202 -14.76 -15.71 14.04
N ILE A 203 -14.29 -16.93 13.78
CA ILE A 203 -14.90 -18.17 14.23
C ILE A 203 -13.85 -18.98 15.00
N GLY A 204 -13.88 -18.89 16.33
CA GLY A 204 -12.87 -19.52 17.18
C GLY A 204 -11.48 -18.92 16.96
N GLU A 205 -10.54 -19.75 16.49
CA GLU A 205 -9.16 -19.32 16.17
C GLU A 205 -8.99 -18.85 14.72
N TRP A 206 -10.07 -18.78 13.93
CA TRP A 206 -10.05 -18.43 12.52
C TRP A 206 -10.61 -17.04 12.28
N GLU A 207 -9.93 -16.27 11.45
CA GLU A 207 -10.44 -15.07 10.82
C GLU A 207 -10.61 -15.36 9.32
N LEU A 208 -11.79 -15.09 8.81
CA LEU A 208 -12.18 -15.41 7.44
C LEU A 208 -12.66 -14.14 6.74
N GLY A 209 -12.18 -13.92 5.52
CA GLY A 209 -12.63 -12.89 4.62
C GLY A 209 -13.04 -13.47 3.27
N LEU A 210 -14.16 -13.00 2.73
CA LEU A 210 -14.58 -13.24 1.35
C LEU A 210 -14.87 -11.90 0.70
N SER A 211 -14.39 -11.69 -0.52
CA SER A 211 -14.58 -10.43 -1.24
C SER A 211 -14.96 -10.66 -2.70
N ALA A 212 -15.67 -9.69 -3.26
CA ALA A 212 -15.86 -9.56 -4.69
C ALA A 212 -15.71 -8.08 -5.07
N PHE A 213 -15.11 -7.83 -6.22
CA PHE A 213 -14.87 -6.51 -6.79
C PHE A 213 -15.22 -6.54 -8.28
N SER A 214 -15.82 -5.45 -8.77
CA SER A 214 -16.07 -5.22 -10.19
C SER A 214 -15.76 -3.75 -10.51
N GLY A 215 -14.86 -3.51 -11.44
CA GLY A 215 -14.43 -2.15 -11.81
C GLY A 215 -13.03 -2.08 -12.40
N THR A 216 -12.43 -0.90 -12.34
CA THR A 216 -11.13 -0.59 -12.92
C THR A 216 -9.99 -1.27 -12.14
N THR A 217 -9.09 -1.98 -12.82
CA THR A 217 -7.95 -2.66 -12.20
C THR A 217 -7.02 -1.70 -11.47
N ARG A 218 -6.41 -2.14 -10.34
CA ARG A 218 -5.36 -1.38 -9.64
C ARG A 218 -3.95 -1.72 -10.15
N GLU A 219 -3.84 -2.75 -10.99
CA GLU A 219 -2.61 -3.17 -11.67
C GLU A 219 -2.73 -2.85 -13.16
N PRO A 220 -2.15 -1.74 -13.66
CA PRO A 220 -2.23 -1.41 -15.08
C PRO A 220 -1.38 -2.37 -15.92
N GLU A 221 -1.83 -2.69 -17.12
CA GLU A 221 -0.96 -3.28 -18.13
C GLU A 221 -0.07 -2.19 -18.74
N LEU A 222 1.22 -2.48 -18.97
CA LEU A 222 2.17 -1.52 -19.50
C LEU A 222 2.43 -1.75 -20.99
N PHE A 223 1.90 -0.87 -21.82
CA PHE A 223 2.12 -0.91 -23.28
C PHE A 223 3.21 0.06 -23.67
N THR A 224 4.25 -0.46 -24.36
CA THR A 224 5.33 0.38 -24.89
C THR A 224 5.06 0.69 -26.36
N THR A 225 5.15 1.95 -26.75
CA THR A 225 5.06 2.38 -28.15
C THR A 225 6.12 3.44 -28.45
N VAL A 226 6.36 3.64 -29.77
CA VAL A 226 7.28 4.66 -30.26
C VAL A 226 6.46 5.90 -30.62
N THR A 227 6.81 7.05 -30.05
CA THR A 227 6.19 8.33 -30.37
C THR A 227 6.57 8.79 -31.79
N GLN A 228 5.91 9.84 -32.29
CA GLN A 228 6.23 10.43 -33.59
C GLN A 228 7.67 10.97 -33.68
N ASP A 229 8.24 11.34 -32.54
CA ASP A 229 9.61 11.84 -32.41
C ASP A 229 10.64 10.70 -32.27
N GLY A 230 10.18 9.45 -32.23
CA GLY A 230 11.02 8.24 -32.15
C GLY A 230 11.41 7.83 -30.73
N GLU A 231 10.78 8.39 -29.71
CA GLU A 231 11.00 8.04 -28.32
C GLU A 231 10.10 6.87 -27.89
N LEU A 232 10.64 5.98 -27.06
CA LEU A 232 9.87 4.91 -26.42
C LEU A 232 9.16 5.46 -25.20
N VAL A 233 7.84 5.28 -25.14
CA VAL A 233 6.98 5.69 -24.02
C VAL A 233 6.14 4.51 -23.58
N VAL A 234 5.99 4.36 -22.27
CA VAL A 234 5.16 3.33 -21.62
C VAL A 234 3.83 3.93 -21.23
N PHE A 235 2.73 3.36 -21.69
CA PHE A 235 1.37 3.79 -21.38
C PHE A 235 0.73 2.80 -20.42
N PRO A 236 0.36 3.21 -19.19
CA PRO A 236 -0.44 2.39 -18.30
C PRO A 236 -1.86 2.23 -18.86
N PHE A 237 -2.33 1.02 -19.04
CA PHE A 237 -3.69 0.70 -19.47
C PHE A 237 -4.48 0.06 -18.32
N TYR A 238 -5.64 0.63 -18.00
CA TYR A 238 -6.50 0.20 -16.92
C TYR A 238 -7.74 -0.51 -17.48
N ALA A 239 -7.72 -1.84 -17.41
CA ALA A 239 -8.83 -2.69 -17.82
C ALA A 239 -9.97 -2.70 -16.80
N GLN A 240 -11.16 -3.12 -17.22
CA GLN A 240 -12.28 -3.45 -16.34
C GLN A 240 -12.17 -4.91 -15.92
N ILE A 241 -12.24 -5.18 -14.62
CA ILE A 241 -12.06 -6.51 -14.06
C ILE A 241 -13.22 -6.91 -13.15
N ASP A 242 -13.40 -8.22 -13.04
CA ASP A 242 -14.13 -8.87 -11.96
C ASP A 242 -13.15 -9.72 -11.14
N GLN A 243 -13.12 -9.52 -9.82
CA GLN A 243 -12.26 -10.27 -8.92
C GLN A 243 -13.08 -10.85 -7.76
N VAL A 244 -12.83 -12.10 -7.43
CA VAL A 244 -13.26 -12.72 -6.17
C VAL A 244 -12.04 -13.09 -5.35
N GLY A 245 -12.13 -12.95 -4.03
CA GLY A 245 -11.01 -13.21 -3.13
C GLY A 245 -11.43 -13.90 -1.84
N ILE A 246 -10.51 -14.66 -1.29
CA ILE A 246 -10.60 -15.27 0.04
C ILE A 246 -9.32 -14.97 0.80
N ASP A 247 -9.46 -14.60 2.06
CA ASP A 247 -8.36 -14.50 3.01
C ASP A 247 -8.68 -15.26 4.30
N VAL A 248 -7.66 -15.91 4.85
CA VAL A 248 -7.78 -16.75 6.04
C VAL A 248 -6.59 -16.53 6.93
N LEU A 249 -6.84 -16.20 8.20
CA LEU A 249 -5.85 -16.24 9.27
C LEU A 249 -6.29 -17.26 10.31
N LYS A 250 -5.37 -18.09 10.76
CA LYS A 250 -5.57 -18.96 11.93
C LYS A 250 -4.51 -18.69 12.97
N VAL A 251 -4.94 -18.38 14.19
CA VAL A 251 -4.07 -18.22 15.35
C VAL A 251 -4.11 -19.50 16.16
N SER A 252 -2.98 -20.20 16.34
CA SER A 252 -2.92 -21.42 17.13
C SER A 252 -1.65 -21.46 17.99
N GLY A 253 -1.76 -20.97 19.22
CA GLY A 253 -0.63 -20.83 20.12
C GLY A 253 0.40 -19.84 19.60
N ALA A 254 1.60 -20.31 19.24
CA ALA A 254 2.68 -19.50 18.69
C ALA A 254 2.67 -19.42 17.15
N TRP A 255 1.70 -20.06 16.51
CA TRP A 255 1.57 -20.12 15.06
C TRP A 255 0.49 -19.18 14.54
N LEU A 256 0.82 -18.43 13.49
CA LEU A 256 -0.11 -17.75 12.60
C LEU A 256 -0.05 -18.49 11.26
N LEU A 257 -1.17 -19.04 10.79
CA LEU A 257 -1.28 -19.62 9.46
C LEU A 257 -2.07 -18.66 8.59
N LYS A 258 -1.54 -18.34 7.42
CA LYS A 258 -2.05 -17.29 6.53
C LYS A 258 -2.35 -17.84 5.15
N LEU A 259 -3.40 -17.35 4.52
CA LEU A 259 -3.75 -17.66 3.14
C LEU A 259 -4.50 -16.48 2.54
N GLU A 260 -4.10 -16.09 1.34
CA GLU A 260 -4.87 -15.25 0.43
C GLU A 260 -4.95 -15.92 -0.93
N SER A 261 -6.10 -15.84 -1.58
CA SER A 261 -6.25 -16.29 -2.96
C SER A 261 -7.28 -15.44 -3.68
N ILE A 262 -7.03 -15.20 -4.96
CA ILE A 262 -7.94 -14.50 -5.85
C ILE A 262 -8.15 -15.29 -7.14
N TYR A 263 -9.30 -15.04 -7.77
CA TYR A 263 -9.51 -15.27 -9.18
C TYR A 263 -9.96 -13.96 -9.81
N ARG A 264 -9.29 -13.56 -10.90
CA ARG A 264 -9.53 -12.30 -11.60
C ARG A 264 -9.77 -12.58 -13.08
N SER A 265 -10.75 -11.89 -13.66
CA SER A 265 -11.05 -11.90 -15.10
C SER A 265 -11.20 -10.46 -15.61
N GLY A 266 -11.09 -10.28 -16.94
CA GLY A 266 -11.29 -9.00 -17.60
C GLY A 266 -10.02 -8.26 -17.98
N GLN A 267 -8.83 -8.67 -17.52
CA GLN A 267 -7.54 -8.24 -18.09
C GLN A 267 -7.22 -9.05 -19.36
N SER A 268 -6.02 -8.90 -19.92
CA SER A 268 -5.58 -9.65 -21.10
C SER A 268 -5.79 -11.16 -20.98
N GLU A 269 -5.74 -11.69 -19.77
CA GLU A 269 -6.03 -13.09 -19.43
C GLU A 269 -6.73 -13.22 -18.06
N ASP A 270 -7.53 -14.26 -17.92
CA ASP A 270 -8.10 -14.66 -16.63
C ASP A 270 -7.05 -15.45 -15.86
N PHE A 271 -6.93 -15.23 -14.55
CA PHE A 271 -5.93 -15.92 -13.74
C PHE A 271 -6.37 -16.15 -12.30
N ALA A 272 -5.70 -17.11 -11.67
CA ALA A 272 -5.75 -17.33 -10.23
C ALA A 272 -4.38 -17.00 -9.61
N ALA A 273 -4.40 -16.44 -8.40
CA ALA A 273 -3.19 -16.23 -7.62
C ALA A 273 -3.41 -16.65 -6.17
N LEU A 274 -2.33 -17.06 -5.50
CA LEU A 274 -2.35 -17.60 -4.14
C LEU A 274 -1.10 -17.15 -3.38
N VAL A 275 -1.28 -16.71 -2.14
CA VAL A 275 -0.20 -16.62 -1.15
C VAL A 275 -0.62 -17.40 0.08
N THR A 276 0.26 -18.28 0.56
CA THR A 276 0.01 -19.06 1.76
C THR A 276 1.27 -19.28 2.57
N GLY A 277 1.16 -19.26 3.88
CA GLY A 277 2.33 -19.40 4.71
C GLY A 277 2.03 -19.41 6.20
N PHE A 278 3.09 -19.19 6.96
CA PHE A 278 3.00 -19.16 8.42
C PHE A 278 4.01 -18.19 9.03
N GLU A 279 3.68 -17.73 10.23
CA GLU A 279 4.64 -17.17 11.18
C GLU A 279 4.64 -17.99 12.47
N TYR A 280 5.82 -18.31 12.97
CA TYR A 280 6.01 -18.94 14.28
C TYR A 280 6.84 -18.05 15.18
N THR A 281 6.26 -17.55 16.28
CA THR A 281 6.95 -16.65 17.21
C THR A 281 7.30 -17.35 18.52
N LYS A 282 8.60 -17.38 18.85
CA LYS A 282 9.11 -17.85 20.13
C LYS A 282 9.48 -16.65 21.02
N HIS A 283 8.77 -16.50 22.12
CA HIS A 283 9.06 -15.45 23.12
C HIS A 283 10.11 -15.90 24.14
N GLY A 284 10.76 -14.92 24.80
CA GLY A 284 11.70 -15.16 25.89
C GLY A 284 13.01 -15.80 25.44
N ILE A 285 13.48 -15.51 24.21
CA ILE A 285 14.77 -16.02 23.71
C ILE A 285 15.94 -15.45 24.54
N TRP A 286 16.97 -16.26 24.70
CA TRP A 286 18.18 -15.90 25.48
C TRP A 286 17.92 -15.43 26.90
N GLY A 287 16.79 -15.81 27.52
CA GLY A 287 16.40 -15.36 28.87
C GLY A 287 16.03 -13.87 28.97
N SER A 288 15.72 -13.26 27.85
CA SER A 288 15.27 -11.86 27.72
C SER A 288 13.77 -11.78 27.43
N ASN A 289 13.25 -10.54 27.26
CA ASN A 289 11.89 -10.31 26.78
C ASN A 289 11.75 -10.47 25.26
N TYR A 290 12.84 -10.69 24.52
CA TYR A 290 12.80 -10.72 23.06
C TYR A 290 11.97 -11.87 22.53
N GLY A 291 11.23 -11.59 21.45
CA GLY A 291 10.58 -12.58 20.59
C GLY A 291 11.37 -12.76 19.31
N LEU A 292 11.35 -13.98 18.77
CA LEU A 292 11.91 -14.32 17.46
C LEU A 292 10.82 -15.01 16.66
N GLY A 293 10.38 -14.36 15.57
CA GLY A 293 9.44 -14.88 14.59
C GLY A 293 10.19 -15.49 13.40
N PHE A 294 9.72 -16.63 12.91
CA PHE A 294 10.12 -17.24 11.66
C PHE A 294 8.92 -17.21 10.73
N LEU A 295 9.11 -16.61 9.54
CA LEU A 295 8.10 -16.48 8.52
C LEU A 295 8.48 -17.29 7.30
N ALA A 296 7.48 -17.94 6.67
CA ALA A 296 7.64 -18.51 5.34
C ALA A 296 6.30 -18.39 4.61
N GLU A 297 6.34 -17.88 3.37
CA GLU A 297 5.17 -17.73 2.51
C GLU A 297 5.52 -18.21 1.10
N TYR A 298 4.66 -19.02 0.53
CA TYR A 298 4.73 -19.43 -0.87
C TYR A 298 3.76 -18.58 -1.67
N GLN A 299 4.23 -18.06 -2.79
CA GLN A 299 3.50 -17.20 -3.70
C GLN A 299 3.33 -17.93 -5.04
N TYR A 300 2.16 -17.82 -5.61
CA TYR A 300 1.83 -18.37 -6.92
C TYR A 300 0.90 -17.42 -7.67
N ASP A 301 1.23 -17.13 -8.92
CA ASP A 301 0.40 -16.40 -9.87
C ASP A 301 0.39 -17.18 -11.20
N GLU A 302 -0.77 -17.42 -11.76
CA GLU A 302 -0.92 -18.22 -12.98
C GLU A 302 -0.42 -17.49 -14.23
N ARG A 303 -0.20 -16.16 -14.15
CA ARG A 303 0.27 -15.35 -15.28
C ARG A 303 1.77 -15.56 -15.49
N ASP A 304 2.15 -16.06 -16.65
CA ASP A 304 3.53 -16.10 -17.09
C ASP A 304 3.93 -14.76 -17.72
N ASN A 305 5.14 -14.26 -17.42
CA ASN A 305 5.77 -13.09 -18.08
C ASN A 305 4.96 -11.77 -18.01
N ASN A 306 4.22 -11.56 -16.93
CA ASN A 306 3.52 -10.30 -16.70
C ASN A 306 4.33 -9.42 -15.74
N PHE A 307 4.64 -8.18 -16.13
CA PHE A 307 5.44 -7.23 -15.37
C PHE A 307 4.92 -7.00 -13.92
N PHE A 308 3.64 -7.20 -13.68
CA PHE A 308 3.05 -7.06 -12.34
C PHE A 308 2.75 -8.38 -11.65
N ALA A 309 3.00 -9.50 -12.29
CA ALA A 309 2.88 -10.82 -11.66
C ALA A 309 4.13 -11.13 -10.81
N VAL A 310 4.45 -10.22 -9.88
CA VAL A 310 5.48 -10.47 -8.87
C VAL A 310 4.99 -11.61 -8.00
N GLY A 311 5.73 -12.72 -7.94
CA GLY A 311 5.37 -13.89 -7.16
C GLY A 311 4.70 -15.02 -7.96
N GLN A 312 5.13 -15.26 -9.21
CA GLN A 312 4.59 -16.35 -10.04
C GLN A 312 4.82 -17.74 -9.43
N ASN A 313 6.00 -17.97 -8.87
CA ASN A 313 6.38 -19.22 -8.20
C ASN A 313 7.52 -18.94 -7.22
N ASP A 314 7.23 -18.19 -6.15
CA ASP A 314 8.23 -17.64 -5.27
C ASP A 314 8.09 -18.17 -3.85
N LEU A 315 9.21 -18.21 -3.14
CA LEU A 315 9.28 -18.52 -1.73
C LEU A 315 9.87 -17.36 -0.94
N MET A 316 9.05 -16.74 -0.11
CA MET A 316 9.51 -15.79 0.90
C MET A 316 9.88 -16.52 2.17
N VAL A 317 11.03 -16.17 2.75
CA VAL A 317 11.42 -16.56 4.11
C VAL A 317 11.84 -15.32 4.90
N GLY A 318 11.48 -15.27 6.17
CA GLY A 318 11.73 -14.09 6.99
C GLY A 318 12.05 -14.40 8.45
N LEU A 319 12.67 -13.40 9.10
CA LEU A 319 12.97 -13.40 10.53
C LEU A 319 12.51 -12.07 11.13
N ARG A 320 11.65 -12.14 12.15
CA ARG A 320 11.15 -10.99 12.91
C ARG A 320 11.73 -11.01 14.32
N ILE A 321 12.40 -9.95 14.72
CA ILE A 321 12.92 -9.76 16.08
C ILE A 321 12.11 -8.67 16.75
N ILE A 322 11.45 -8.99 17.86
CA ILE A 322 10.63 -8.08 18.64
C ILE A 322 11.28 -7.90 20.00
N ALA A 323 11.67 -6.69 20.37
CA ALA A 323 12.32 -6.43 21.66
C ALA A 323 11.33 -6.51 22.85
N ASN A 324 10.02 -6.40 22.60
CA ASN A 324 8.97 -6.29 23.63
C ASN A 324 9.27 -5.20 24.67
N ASP A 325 9.80 -4.09 24.21
CA ASP A 325 10.10 -2.89 25.00
C ASP A 325 9.01 -1.81 24.83
N ILE A 326 9.08 -0.76 25.65
CA ILE A 326 8.12 0.35 25.57
C ILE A 326 8.30 1.15 24.26
N ALA A 327 9.50 1.12 23.68
CA ALA A 327 9.81 1.80 22.43
C ALA A 327 9.20 1.12 21.20
N GLY A 328 8.74 -0.14 21.32
CA GLY A 328 8.19 -0.94 20.23
C GLY A 328 9.27 -1.28 19.21
N THR A 329 10.48 -1.61 19.67
CA THR A 329 11.61 -1.94 18.81
C THR A 329 11.39 -3.27 18.10
N GLU A 330 11.41 -3.21 16.78
CA GLU A 330 11.22 -4.38 15.91
C GLU A 330 12.18 -4.34 14.74
N VAL A 331 12.61 -5.51 14.27
CA VAL A 331 13.40 -5.70 13.04
C VAL A 331 12.82 -6.88 12.28
N LEU A 332 12.52 -6.68 11.02
CA LEU A 332 12.09 -7.72 10.08
C LEU A 332 13.12 -7.84 8.95
N PHE A 333 13.51 -9.06 8.65
CA PHE A 333 14.30 -9.42 7.47
C PHE A 333 13.48 -10.35 6.60
N GLY A 334 13.44 -10.12 5.32
CA GLY A 334 12.82 -11.01 4.34
C GLY A 334 13.70 -11.23 3.12
N LEU A 335 13.57 -12.40 2.54
CA LEU A 335 14.14 -12.79 1.26
C LEU A 335 13.05 -13.49 0.47
N VAL A 336 12.81 -13.05 -0.74
CA VAL A 336 11.92 -13.68 -1.72
C VAL A 336 12.80 -14.25 -2.82
N GLN A 337 12.70 -15.54 -3.07
CA GLN A 337 13.44 -16.26 -4.10
C GLN A 337 12.46 -16.82 -5.12
N ASP A 338 12.67 -16.47 -6.37
CA ASP A 338 12.01 -17.12 -7.51
C ASP A 338 12.50 -18.56 -7.62
N LEU A 339 11.58 -19.52 -7.68
CA LEU A 339 11.89 -20.94 -7.71
C LEU A 339 12.12 -21.48 -9.14
N GLU A 340 11.80 -20.70 -10.16
CA GLU A 340 12.02 -21.02 -11.58
C GLU A 340 13.33 -20.41 -12.08
N GLU A 341 13.59 -19.13 -11.70
CA GLU A 341 14.80 -18.42 -12.10
C GLU A 341 15.66 -18.08 -10.87
N SER A 342 16.71 -18.83 -10.66
CA SER A 342 17.55 -18.73 -9.46
C SER A 342 18.35 -17.40 -9.35
N SER A 343 18.49 -16.65 -10.44
CA SER A 343 19.13 -15.33 -10.46
C SER A 343 18.19 -14.22 -10.00
N THR A 344 16.88 -14.49 -9.97
CA THR A 344 15.84 -13.55 -9.54
C THR A 344 15.53 -13.72 -8.07
N TYR A 345 15.81 -12.69 -7.30
CA TYR A 345 15.45 -12.61 -5.89
C TYR A 345 15.34 -11.16 -5.45
N SER A 346 14.53 -10.95 -4.42
CA SER A 346 14.49 -9.68 -3.70
C SER A 346 14.66 -9.89 -2.21
N GLY A 347 15.10 -8.85 -1.51
CA GLY A 347 15.26 -8.92 -0.07
C GLY A 347 14.96 -7.58 0.56
N PHE A 348 14.52 -7.62 1.81
CA PHE A 348 14.26 -6.41 2.56
C PHE A 348 14.71 -6.52 4.01
N ILE A 349 14.98 -5.37 4.59
CA ILE A 349 15.17 -5.16 6.03
C ILE A 349 14.32 -3.97 6.45
N GLU A 350 13.55 -4.14 7.49
CA GLU A 350 12.75 -3.10 8.11
C GLU A 350 13.03 -3.06 9.59
N ALA A 351 13.40 -1.90 10.11
CA ALA A 351 13.63 -1.73 11.52
C ALA A 351 13.00 -0.42 11.99
N SER A 352 12.37 -0.44 13.14
CA SER A 352 11.75 0.74 13.72
C SER A 352 11.83 0.76 15.24
N SER A 353 11.82 1.94 15.80
CA SER A 353 11.69 2.15 17.23
C SER A 353 11.32 3.60 17.55
N ARG A 354 10.71 3.84 18.70
CA ARG A 354 10.51 5.18 19.25
C ARG A 354 11.77 5.63 20.00
N LEU A 355 12.19 6.86 19.74
CA LEU A 355 13.24 7.52 20.51
C LEU A 355 12.69 8.19 21.76
N THR A 356 11.48 8.77 21.64
CA THR A 356 10.73 9.44 22.70
C THR A 356 9.23 9.26 22.47
N ALA A 357 8.39 9.88 23.28
CA ALA A 357 6.93 9.88 23.06
C ALA A 357 6.53 10.46 21.69
N ASN A 358 7.32 11.42 21.17
CA ASN A 358 7.00 12.17 19.95
C ASN A 358 7.94 11.86 18.77
N TRP A 359 9.03 11.14 18.96
CA TRP A 359 9.99 10.84 17.91
C TRP A 359 10.10 9.34 17.67
N SER A 360 10.04 8.95 16.40
CA SER A 360 10.38 7.60 15.94
C SER A 360 11.43 7.65 14.83
N TRP A 361 12.12 6.53 14.66
CA TRP A 361 12.97 6.30 13.51
C TRP A 361 12.59 5.00 12.82
N LYS A 362 12.87 4.95 11.51
CA LYS A 362 12.76 3.74 10.69
C LYS A 362 14.03 3.58 9.85
N LEU A 363 14.40 2.35 9.60
CA LEU A 363 15.47 1.98 8.68
C LEU A 363 14.91 0.90 7.77
N ASN A 364 14.76 1.23 6.49
CA ASN A 364 14.29 0.30 5.47
C ASN A 364 15.41 0.07 4.46
N GLY A 365 15.62 -1.17 4.05
CA GLY A 365 16.55 -1.53 2.99
C GLY A 365 15.89 -2.50 2.03
N TYR A 366 16.07 -2.29 0.73
CA TYR A 366 15.52 -3.14 -0.33
C TYR A 366 16.62 -3.51 -1.31
N PHE A 367 16.61 -4.76 -1.74
CA PHE A 367 17.63 -5.36 -2.60
C PHE A 367 16.94 -6.11 -3.73
N PHE A 368 17.44 -5.95 -4.94
CA PHE A 368 16.84 -6.52 -6.14
C PHE A 368 17.90 -7.20 -7.00
N SER A 369 17.60 -8.38 -7.52
CA SER A 369 18.47 -9.09 -8.44
C SER A 369 17.64 -9.80 -9.48
N SER A 370 17.98 -9.63 -10.74
CA SER A 370 17.55 -10.47 -11.86
C SER A 370 18.56 -10.36 -13.00
N GLU A 371 18.83 -11.46 -13.70
CA GLU A 371 19.57 -11.49 -14.96
C GLU A 371 18.63 -11.61 -16.16
N ASP A 372 17.36 -11.88 -15.94
CA ASP A 372 16.33 -12.01 -16.97
C ASP A 372 15.73 -10.64 -17.31
N ILE A 373 15.80 -10.24 -18.58
CA ILE A 373 15.25 -8.98 -19.08
C ILE A 373 13.71 -8.94 -19.07
N GLU A 374 13.06 -10.10 -19.04
CA GLU A 374 11.60 -10.21 -18.98
C GLU A 374 11.08 -10.04 -17.54
N ASP A 375 11.95 -10.17 -16.54
CA ASP A 375 11.63 -10.00 -15.14
C ASP A 375 11.60 -8.51 -14.74
N PRO A 376 10.63 -8.06 -13.93
CA PRO A 376 10.53 -6.67 -13.45
C PRO A 376 11.77 -6.19 -12.70
N PHE A 377 12.41 -7.04 -11.89
CA PHE A 377 13.59 -6.69 -11.11
C PHE A 377 14.82 -6.45 -11.96
N TYR A 378 14.84 -6.89 -13.22
CA TYR A 378 15.92 -6.55 -14.15
C TYR A 378 16.10 -5.04 -14.32
N PHE A 379 15.01 -4.27 -14.32
CA PHE A 379 15.04 -2.83 -14.49
C PHE A 379 15.41 -2.07 -13.21
N THR A 380 15.32 -2.72 -12.06
CA THR A 380 15.69 -2.16 -10.75
C THR A 380 16.90 -2.84 -10.10
N ARG A 381 17.58 -3.78 -10.79
CA ARG A 381 18.70 -4.59 -10.27
C ARG A 381 19.92 -3.81 -9.75
N ARG A 382 19.98 -2.50 -9.96
CA ARG A 382 20.99 -1.59 -9.40
C ARG A 382 20.39 -0.57 -8.43
N ASP A 383 19.13 -0.71 -8.12
CA ASP A 383 18.41 0.21 -7.27
C ASP A 383 18.31 -0.28 -5.80
N ASP A 384 19.26 -1.16 -5.40
CA ASP A 384 19.45 -1.49 -3.99
C ASP A 384 19.64 -0.22 -3.17
N TYR A 385 18.85 -0.05 -2.11
CA TYR A 385 18.96 1.14 -1.29
C TYR A 385 18.70 0.88 0.19
N VAL A 386 19.17 1.81 0.99
CA VAL A 386 18.84 1.94 2.41
C VAL A 386 18.23 3.32 2.63
N GLN A 387 17.10 3.38 3.31
CA GLN A 387 16.45 4.61 3.71
C GLN A 387 16.39 4.71 5.23
N PHE A 388 16.87 5.82 5.76
CA PHE A 388 16.66 6.20 7.15
C PHE A 388 15.61 7.28 7.23
N SER A 389 14.63 7.10 8.10
CA SER A 389 13.53 8.04 8.33
C SER A 389 13.50 8.48 9.79
N LEU A 390 13.31 9.77 10.01
CA LEU A 390 13.09 10.35 11.33
C LEU A 390 11.76 11.10 11.31
N GLU A 391 10.84 10.74 12.22
CA GLU A 391 9.48 11.27 12.24
C GLU A 391 9.13 11.85 13.61
N TYR A 392 8.53 13.04 13.59
CA TYR A 392 8.03 13.75 14.76
C TYR A 392 6.50 13.78 14.75
N TYR A 393 5.89 13.37 15.84
CA TYR A 393 4.44 13.40 16.09
C TYR A 393 4.08 14.55 17.02
N PHE A 394 3.06 15.31 16.68
CA PHE A 394 2.59 16.48 17.41
C PHE A 394 1.08 16.45 17.67
#